data_87b034145c74f12e2c0e1c80fbe12dbe
#
_entry.id   87b034145c74f12e2c0e1c80fbe12dbe
#
_cell.length_a   1.000
_cell.length_b   1.000
_cell.length_c   1.000
_cell.angle_alpha   90.00
_cell.angle_beta   90.00
_cell.angle_gamma   90.00
#
_symmetry.space_group_name_H-M   'P 1'
#
loop_
_entity.id
_entity.type
_entity.pdbx_description
1 polymer ?
#
loop_
_entity_poly.entity_id
_entity_poly.type
_entity_poly.pdbx_seq_one_letter_code
_entity_poly.pdbx_strand_id
1 'polypeptide(L)'
;MSRPAPWVKPMAELKRPLAEESPAGSDSSVEPLATGPASGGSRVGRAPGMVTRLLDRLNEQEIAYCRWQGDEHLQAETAAPQGLDILVDRQDALRVAVILAEAGFKRAVAAALLPDPGGEHHYLALEEDCGSIVQLHLRYNLAIGDERLSEYRLPWEPLVLSTRRLDQQAGMYVADPSVEFLFLLVQVAFDLRLGSLVRHRLGAPWCCPRRLREVHWRLRGDAGPVADLSRRLLGAAAADLVSEMVAGEPSFTKVREFRRCAVPVVHNYRLYRRGGARWRRSWRALCVVARNLSRGLARSRRPEGRMVPSGGVAIAFLGSDGSGKSTLLVETMAWLSGSLRTVPIYFGSGVGPSSVLRWPLLQAERLLRKRMPSVRDRPWRRSTGPTSSLRARLSRSLWAAARLVWAVALAYEKRGKLHALTRARNRGLVVVCDRYPQNQFPDFNDGPMLRSWRDHPWRLLRGLAEWEGAPYRWAEHVVPDLVLKLHVRPDVAQRRKPDMQLQELEKRAEAIRGLRFPDVTETVDIDAEEPLEQVVRRIRRCVWRKI
;
A
#
# COMPACT_ATOMS: atom_id res chain seq x y z
N MET A 1 4.16 -6.34 24.18
CA MET A 1 3.02 -7.03 23.53
C MET A 1 1.82 -6.09 23.54
N SER A 2 1.62 -5.33 22.48
CA SER A 2 0.55 -4.34 22.35
C SER A 2 -0.57 -4.94 21.50
N ARG A 3 -1.77 -4.98 22.06
CA ARG A 3 -2.99 -5.47 21.41
C ARG A 3 -3.26 -4.69 20.11
N PRO A 4 -3.65 -5.35 19.00
CA PRO A 4 -4.04 -4.67 17.77
C PRO A 4 -5.24 -3.76 18.00
N ALA A 5 -5.37 -2.73 17.18
CA ALA A 5 -6.49 -1.80 17.24
C ALA A 5 -7.83 -2.57 17.12
N PRO A 6 -8.86 -2.22 17.92
CA PRO A 6 -10.05 -3.07 18.15
C PRO A 6 -10.98 -3.27 16.94
N TRP A 7 -10.63 -2.74 15.78
CA TRP A 7 -11.40 -2.89 14.54
C TRP A 7 -10.70 -3.78 13.47
N VAL A 8 -9.46 -4.20 13.74
CA VAL A 8 -8.75 -5.18 12.92
C VAL A 8 -8.79 -6.51 13.69
N LYS A 9 -9.74 -7.37 13.35
CA LYS A 9 -9.66 -8.77 13.77
C LYS A 9 -8.42 -9.40 13.13
N PRO A 10 -7.64 -10.23 13.86
CA PRO A 10 -6.50 -10.93 13.25
C PRO A 10 -6.98 -11.77 12.07
N MET A 11 -6.24 -11.73 10.97
CA MET A 11 -6.57 -12.46 9.72
C MET A 11 -6.79 -13.97 9.91
N ALA A 12 -6.35 -14.55 11.04
CA ALA A 12 -6.55 -15.96 11.36
C ALA A 12 -8.02 -16.32 11.70
N GLU A 13 -8.82 -15.36 12.19
CA GLU A 13 -10.24 -15.63 12.50
C GLU A 13 -11.18 -15.51 11.29
N LEU A 14 -10.73 -14.87 10.21
CA LEU A 14 -11.52 -14.69 8.97
C LEU A 14 -11.40 -15.85 7.98
N LYS A 15 -10.53 -16.83 8.24
CA LYS A 15 -10.30 -18.00 7.36
C LYS A 15 -11.02 -19.29 7.79
N ARG A 16 -11.94 -19.24 8.73
CA ARG A 16 -12.79 -20.41 8.99
C ARG A 16 -13.95 -20.43 7.99
N PRO A 17 -14.02 -21.44 7.09
CA PRO A 17 -15.22 -21.65 6.30
C PRO A 17 -16.35 -22.02 7.27
N LEU A 18 -17.55 -21.48 7.02
CA LEU A 18 -18.78 -21.95 7.67
C LEU A 18 -18.91 -23.44 7.37
N ALA A 19 -18.86 -24.26 8.41
CA ALA A 19 -19.11 -25.68 8.31
C ALA A 19 -20.56 -25.86 7.84
N GLU A 20 -20.73 -26.41 6.65
CA GLU A 20 -22.00 -27.00 6.23
C GLU A 20 -22.21 -28.27 7.07
N GLU A 21 -23.26 -28.28 7.87
CA GLU A 21 -23.79 -29.50 8.46
C GLU A 21 -24.39 -30.37 7.36
N SER A 22 -23.74 -31.50 7.08
CA SER A 22 -24.33 -32.61 6.29
C SER A 22 -24.65 -33.78 7.19
N PRO A 23 -25.79 -34.41 6.99
CA PRO A 23 -26.22 -35.54 7.81
C PRO A 23 -25.48 -36.83 7.44
N ALA A 24 -25.31 -37.64 8.44
CA ALA A 24 -24.68 -38.95 8.38
C ALA A 24 -25.44 -39.94 7.48
N GLY A 25 -24.67 -40.76 6.76
CA GLY A 25 -25.22 -42.01 6.24
C GLY A 25 -24.47 -42.62 5.05
N SER A 26 -23.90 -43.78 5.34
CA SER A 26 -23.59 -44.93 4.48
C SER A 26 -22.24 -45.01 3.77
N ASP A 27 -21.49 -45.90 4.30
CA ASP A 27 -20.46 -46.82 3.84
C ASP A 27 -20.55 -47.24 2.36
N SER A 28 -19.49 -47.06 1.59
CA SER A 28 -19.11 -48.02 0.55
C SER A 28 -17.66 -47.72 0.05
N SER A 29 -16.82 -48.68 0.28
CA SER A 29 -15.49 -48.89 -0.27
C SER A 29 -15.44 -48.80 -1.81
N VAL A 30 -14.58 -47.93 -2.35
CA VAL A 30 -14.12 -48.01 -3.75
C VAL A 30 -12.60 -47.75 -3.80
N GLU A 31 -11.90 -48.71 -4.38
CA GLU A 31 -10.45 -48.71 -4.66
C GLU A 31 -9.98 -47.55 -5.56
N PRO A 32 -8.73 -47.11 -5.45
CA PRO A 32 -8.21 -46.06 -6.33
C PRO A 32 -7.79 -46.61 -7.69
N LEU A 33 -8.44 -46.15 -8.74
CA LEU A 33 -8.02 -46.34 -10.13
C LEU A 33 -6.76 -45.52 -10.42
N ALA A 34 -5.70 -46.24 -10.83
CA ALA A 34 -4.48 -45.65 -11.35
C ALA A 34 -4.72 -44.86 -12.63
N THR A 35 -4.53 -43.56 -12.58
CA THR A 35 -4.48 -42.70 -13.78
C THR A 35 -3.03 -42.54 -14.21
N GLY A 36 -2.72 -43.00 -15.44
CA GLY A 36 -1.45 -42.83 -16.10
C GLY A 36 -1.05 -41.36 -16.33
N PRO A 37 0.22 -41.10 -16.73
CA PRO A 37 0.75 -39.74 -16.80
C PRO A 37 0.11 -38.96 -17.96
N ALA A 38 -0.71 -37.98 -17.62
CA ALA A 38 -1.12 -36.95 -18.56
C ALA A 38 0.12 -36.12 -18.92
N SER A 39 0.46 -36.12 -20.20
CA SER A 39 1.47 -35.26 -20.81
C SER A 39 1.10 -33.78 -20.62
N GLY A 40 1.42 -33.24 -19.46
CA GLY A 40 1.32 -31.83 -19.16
C GLY A 40 2.48 -31.07 -19.76
N GLY A 41 2.31 -30.53 -20.97
CA GLY A 41 3.21 -29.52 -21.50
C GLY A 41 3.36 -28.40 -20.47
N SER A 42 4.57 -28.26 -19.92
CA SER A 42 4.97 -27.18 -19.03
C SER A 42 4.63 -25.84 -19.69
N ARG A 43 3.57 -25.18 -19.25
CA ARG A 43 3.35 -23.77 -19.53
C ARG A 43 4.39 -22.99 -18.74
N VAL A 44 5.55 -22.79 -19.34
CA VAL A 44 6.55 -21.83 -18.88
C VAL A 44 5.84 -20.50 -18.67
N GLY A 45 5.91 -19.96 -17.45
CA GLY A 45 5.14 -18.80 -17.02
C GLY A 45 5.40 -17.58 -17.88
N ARG A 46 4.44 -17.26 -18.74
CA ARG A 46 4.43 -16.04 -19.54
C ARG A 46 4.29 -14.86 -18.59
N ALA A 47 5.10 -13.82 -18.78
CA ALA A 47 4.98 -12.57 -18.02
C ALA A 47 3.52 -12.04 -18.06
N PRO A 48 3.06 -11.30 -17.01
CA PRO A 48 1.73 -10.70 -17.01
C PRO A 48 1.50 -9.91 -18.31
N GLY A 49 0.28 -9.93 -18.85
CA GLY A 49 -0.03 -9.36 -20.16
C GLY A 49 0.40 -7.89 -20.34
N MET A 50 0.36 -7.08 -19.25
CA MET A 50 0.83 -5.70 -19.26
C MET A 50 2.36 -5.58 -19.42
N VAL A 51 3.11 -6.45 -18.75
CA VAL A 51 4.58 -6.47 -18.86
C VAL A 51 4.99 -6.88 -20.27
N THR A 52 4.34 -7.88 -20.85
CA THR A 52 4.60 -8.31 -22.23
C THR A 52 4.36 -7.17 -23.21
N ARG A 53 3.23 -6.49 -23.11
CA ARG A 53 2.92 -5.32 -23.97
C ARG A 53 3.96 -4.19 -23.84
N LEU A 54 4.45 -3.95 -22.62
CA LEU A 54 5.52 -2.97 -22.41
C LEU A 54 6.80 -3.40 -23.11
N LEU A 55 7.22 -4.66 -22.94
CA LEU A 55 8.45 -5.19 -23.54
C LEU A 55 8.38 -5.19 -25.06
N ASP A 56 7.25 -5.58 -25.64
CA ASP A 56 7.02 -5.53 -27.08
C ASP A 56 7.21 -4.10 -27.62
N ARG A 57 6.60 -3.10 -26.94
CA ARG A 57 6.76 -1.69 -27.35
C ARG A 57 8.19 -1.18 -27.19
N LEU A 58 8.91 -1.58 -26.14
CA LEU A 58 10.32 -1.22 -25.99
C LEU A 58 11.17 -1.81 -27.12
N ASN A 59 10.85 -3.04 -27.54
CA ASN A 59 11.53 -3.72 -28.65
C ASN A 59 11.18 -3.07 -30.01
N GLU A 60 9.90 -2.78 -30.26
CA GLU A 60 9.44 -2.10 -31.50
C GLU A 60 10.09 -0.73 -31.71
N GLN A 61 10.34 -0.02 -30.61
CA GLN A 61 10.97 1.28 -30.66
C GLN A 61 12.50 1.24 -30.51
N GLU A 62 13.09 0.06 -30.56
CA GLU A 62 14.54 -0.17 -30.47
C GLU A 62 15.19 0.45 -29.23
N ILE A 63 14.44 0.51 -28.11
CA ILE A 63 14.97 1.04 -26.85
C ILE A 63 16.02 0.10 -26.29
N ALA A 64 17.19 0.65 -25.96
CA ALA A 64 18.24 -0.11 -25.31
C ALA A 64 17.90 -0.34 -23.83
N TYR A 65 17.37 -1.53 -23.50
CA TYR A 65 17.06 -1.92 -22.11
C TYR A 65 17.60 -3.30 -21.80
N CYS A 66 17.78 -3.59 -20.52
CA CYS A 66 17.91 -4.95 -20.02
C CYS A 66 17.26 -5.11 -18.63
N ARG A 67 16.73 -6.29 -18.35
CA ARG A 67 16.35 -6.68 -17.00
C ARG A 67 17.60 -6.67 -16.11
N TRP A 68 17.51 -5.90 -15.03
CA TRP A 68 18.64 -5.67 -14.14
C TRP A 68 18.29 -6.12 -12.73
N GLN A 69 19.02 -7.08 -12.23
CA GLN A 69 18.89 -7.51 -10.86
C GLN A 69 17.49 -8.06 -10.43
N GLY A 70 16.63 -8.52 -11.31
CA GLY A 70 15.35 -9.16 -10.95
C GLY A 70 15.53 -10.55 -10.35
N ASP A 71 14.75 -10.94 -9.33
CA ASP A 71 14.69 -12.33 -8.88
C ASP A 71 14.16 -13.21 -10.02
N GLU A 72 14.80 -14.37 -10.25
CA GLU A 72 14.37 -15.34 -11.28
C GLU A 72 12.97 -15.94 -11.00
N HIS A 73 12.41 -15.68 -9.82
CA HIS A 73 11.10 -16.19 -9.42
C HIS A 73 9.92 -15.29 -9.82
N LEU A 74 9.88 -14.88 -11.10
CA LEU A 74 8.58 -14.54 -11.72
C LEU A 74 7.65 -15.77 -11.80
N GLN A 75 8.18 -16.95 -11.47
CA GLN A 75 7.49 -18.25 -11.54
C GLN A 75 6.87 -18.71 -10.21
N ALA A 76 7.09 -18.03 -9.10
CA ALA A 76 6.49 -18.45 -7.84
C ALA A 76 5.04 -18.00 -7.77
N GLU A 77 4.13 -18.92 -7.60
CA GLU A 77 2.68 -18.81 -7.37
C GLU A 77 2.29 -17.98 -6.13
N THR A 78 3.19 -17.22 -5.56
CA THR A 78 2.91 -16.35 -4.41
C THR A 78 2.40 -15.00 -4.89
N ALA A 79 1.19 -14.69 -4.49
CA ALA A 79 0.35 -13.53 -4.83
C ALA A 79 0.90 -12.13 -4.43
N ALA A 80 2.21 -11.94 -4.33
CA ALA A 80 2.83 -10.63 -4.15
C ALA A 80 3.45 -10.17 -5.47
N PRO A 81 3.09 -8.99 -5.99
CA PRO A 81 3.66 -8.46 -7.23
C PRO A 81 5.14 -8.14 -7.01
N GLN A 82 6.00 -9.00 -7.51
CA GLN A 82 7.43 -8.73 -7.55
C GLN A 82 7.69 -7.64 -8.58
N GLY A 83 8.50 -6.64 -8.22
CA GLY A 83 8.84 -5.55 -9.12
C GLY A 83 9.74 -6.02 -10.26
N LEU A 84 9.48 -5.56 -11.48
CA LEU A 84 10.37 -5.73 -12.61
C LEU A 84 11.44 -4.63 -12.58
N ASP A 85 12.70 -5.00 -12.42
CA ASP A 85 13.83 -4.07 -12.47
C ASP A 85 14.40 -3.98 -13.88
N ILE A 86 14.42 -2.79 -14.47
CA ILE A 86 14.93 -2.55 -15.83
C ILE A 86 15.98 -1.44 -15.80
N LEU A 87 17.14 -1.68 -16.41
CA LEU A 87 18.12 -0.68 -16.76
C LEU A 87 17.84 -0.21 -18.18
N VAL A 88 17.84 1.10 -18.39
CA VAL A 88 17.60 1.73 -19.71
C VAL A 88 18.68 2.78 -19.96
N ASP A 89 19.02 3.00 -21.24
CA ASP A 89 19.90 4.11 -21.61
C ASP A 89 19.27 5.45 -21.25
N ARG A 90 20.06 6.33 -20.65
CA ARG A 90 19.60 7.66 -20.26
C ARG A 90 19.19 8.52 -21.47
N GLN A 91 19.73 8.26 -22.64
CA GLN A 91 19.36 8.97 -23.86
C GLN A 91 17.90 8.73 -24.25
N ASP A 92 17.38 7.54 -23.94
CA ASP A 92 15.99 7.15 -24.23
C ASP A 92 15.00 7.52 -23.12
N ALA A 93 15.43 8.24 -22.07
CA ALA A 93 14.59 8.51 -20.89
C ALA A 93 13.24 9.14 -21.22
N LEU A 94 13.19 10.10 -22.15
CA LEU A 94 11.94 10.74 -22.56
C LEU A 94 11.05 9.80 -23.38
N ARG A 95 11.62 9.02 -24.30
CA ARG A 95 10.90 8.03 -25.12
C ARG A 95 10.26 6.96 -24.22
N VAL A 96 11.04 6.45 -23.27
CA VAL A 96 10.55 5.45 -22.30
C VAL A 96 9.45 6.02 -21.41
N ALA A 97 9.53 7.29 -21.00
CA ALA A 97 8.46 7.92 -20.21
C ALA A 97 7.14 8.00 -20.98
N VAL A 98 7.19 8.26 -22.29
CA VAL A 98 6.01 8.27 -23.16
C VAL A 98 5.45 6.85 -23.30
N ILE A 99 6.30 5.86 -23.62
CA ILE A 99 5.89 4.45 -23.74
C ILE A 99 5.22 3.96 -22.46
N LEU A 100 5.78 4.28 -21.29
CA LEU A 100 5.21 3.91 -20.01
C LEU A 100 3.84 4.54 -19.76
N ALA A 101 3.70 5.84 -20.09
CA ALA A 101 2.42 6.54 -19.96
C ALA A 101 1.34 5.92 -20.87
N GLU A 102 1.66 5.64 -22.13
CA GLU A 102 0.76 4.99 -23.09
C GLU A 102 0.40 3.55 -22.68
N ALA A 103 1.34 2.83 -22.08
CA ALA A 103 1.09 1.50 -21.50
C ALA A 103 0.31 1.54 -20.18
N GLY A 104 -0.10 2.72 -19.69
CA GLY A 104 -0.89 2.87 -18.47
C GLY A 104 -0.10 2.82 -17.16
N PHE A 105 1.23 2.93 -17.24
CA PHE A 105 2.07 3.05 -16.05
C PHE A 105 2.02 4.45 -15.46
N LYS A 106 1.81 4.53 -14.16
CA LYS A 106 1.79 5.78 -13.38
C LYS A 106 3.04 5.88 -12.52
N ARG A 107 3.69 7.03 -12.54
CA ARG A 107 4.87 7.27 -11.72
C ARG A 107 4.50 7.30 -10.23
N ALA A 108 5.34 6.68 -9.40
CA ALA A 108 5.23 6.73 -7.96
C ALA A 108 6.57 7.14 -7.33
N VAL A 109 6.53 7.83 -6.20
CA VAL A 109 7.72 8.36 -5.53
C VAL A 109 7.88 7.70 -4.18
N ALA A 110 9.08 7.24 -3.87
CA ALA A 110 9.37 6.72 -2.55
C ALA A 110 9.17 7.81 -1.48
N ALA A 111 8.54 7.43 -0.36
CA ALA A 111 8.32 8.32 0.79
C ALA A 111 9.60 8.57 1.59
N ALA A 112 10.75 8.59 0.94
CA ALA A 112 12.05 8.80 1.56
C ALA A 112 12.25 10.27 1.95
N LEU A 113 12.84 10.51 3.14
CA LEU A 113 13.22 11.85 3.59
C LEU A 113 14.32 12.49 2.75
N LEU A 114 15.08 11.66 2.04
CA LEU A 114 16.15 12.08 1.14
C LEU A 114 16.06 11.27 -0.16
N PRO A 115 16.20 11.91 -1.32
CA PRO A 115 16.20 11.20 -2.60
C PRO A 115 17.27 10.11 -2.61
N ASP A 116 16.96 9.00 -3.25
CA ASP A 116 17.97 7.99 -3.53
C ASP A 116 18.91 8.51 -4.64
N PRO A 117 20.20 8.63 -4.37
CA PRO A 117 21.15 9.04 -5.40
C PRO A 117 21.31 8.01 -6.54
N GLY A 118 20.86 6.77 -6.33
CA GLY A 118 20.82 5.74 -7.36
C GLY A 118 19.85 6.02 -8.50
N GLY A 119 18.96 7.03 -8.33
CA GLY A 119 18.07 7.49 -9.41
C GLY A 119 17.05 6.43 -9.84
N GLU A 120 16.58 5.60 -8.91
CA GLU A 120 15.53 4.62 -9.18
C GLU A 120 14.17 5.32 -9.36
N HIS A 121 13.53 5.04 -10.49
CA HIS A 121 12.21 5.55 -10.80
C HIS A 121 11.19 4.42 -10.67
N HIS A 122 10.17 4.64 -9.82
CA HIS A 122 9.13 3.66 -9.59
C HIS A 122 7.91 3.97 -10.45
N TYR A 123 7.43 2.96 -11.13
CA TYR A 123 6.19 3.01 -11.90
C TYR A 123 5.26 1.87 -11.47
N LEU A 124 3.98 2.14 -11.51
CA LEU A 124 2.93 1.21 -11.12
C LEU A 124 1.90 1.14 -12.24
N ALA A 125 1.38 -0.05 -12.51
CA ALA A 125 0.29 -0.25 -13.46
C ALA A 125 -0.72 -1.27 -12.91
N LEU A 126 -1.97 -1.20 -13.37
CA LEU A 126 -3.01 -2.16 -13.05
C LEU A 126 -3.06 -3.24 -14.13
N GLU A 127 -2.80 -4.49 -13.78
CA GLU A 127 -3.11 -5.62 -14.64
C GLU A 127 -4.61 -5.88 -14.61
N GLU A 128 -5.29 -5.63 -15.72
CA GLU A 128 -6.76 -5.66 -15.76
C GLU A 128 -7.36 -7.05 -15.55
N ASP A 129 -6.66 -8.10 -15.98
CA ASP A 129 -7.16 -9.47 -15.93
C ASP A 129 -7.28 -9.99 -14.50
N CYS A 130 -6.26 -9.76 -13.67
CA CYS A 130 -6.25 -10.19 -12.28
C CYS A 130 -6.48 -9.06 -11.28
N GLY A 131 -6.49 -7.81 -11.71
CA GLY A 131 -6.65 -6.63 -10.86
C GLY A 131 -5.48 -6.41 -9.90
N SER A 132 -4.29 -6.97 -10.17
CA SER A 132 -3.08 -6.76 -9.37
C SER A 132 -2.31 -5.52 -9.83
N ILE A 133 -1.52 -4.94 -8.91
CA ILE A 133 -0.64 -3.81 -9.25
C ILE A 133 0.73 -4.36 -9.64
N VAL A 134 1.11 -4.13 -10.90
CA VAL A 134 2.45 -4.39 -11.40
C VAL A 134 3.37 -3.26 -10.98
N GLN A 135 4.55 -3.60 -10.46
CA GLN A 135 5.58 -2.63 -10.09
C GLN A 135 6.73 -2.70 -11.07
N LEU A 136 7.14 -1.56 -11.58
CA LEU A 136 8.32 -1.41 -12.45
C LEU A 136 9.32 -0.46 -11.77
N HIS A 137 10.53 -0.93 -11.63
CA HIS A 137 11.68 -0.14 -11.17
C HIS A 137 12.59 0.16 -12.34
N LEU A 138 12.67 1.42 -12.71
CA LEU A 138 13.45 1.87 -13.85
C LEU A 138 14.72 2.55 -13.35
N ARG A 139 15.86 2.15 -13.89
CA ARG A 139 17.17 2.70 -13.57
C ARG A 139 17.85 3.22 -14.83
N TYR A 140 18.52 4.35 -14.70
CA TYR A 140 19.37 4.94 -15.72
C TYR A 140 20.83 4.98 -15.30
N ASN A 141 21.13 4.58 -14.07
CA ASN A 141 22.46 4.63 -13.49
C ASN A 141 22.71 3.39 -12.65
N LEU A 142 23.95 2.94 -12.65
CA LEU A 142 24.43 1.87 -11.79
C LEU A 142 25.14 2.46 -10.58
N ALA A 143 24.49 2.42 -9.44
CA ALA A 143 25.04 2.92 -8.19
C ALA A 143 25.21 1.78 -7.19
N ILE A 144 26.32 1.80 -6.46
CA ILE A 144 26.66 0.85 -5.40
C ILE A 144 26.96 1.57 -4.08
N GLY A 145 26.94 0.83 -2.99
CA GLY A 145 27.24 1.30 -1.65
C GLY A 145 26.19 0.88 -0.64
N ASP A 146 26.20 1.51 0.53
CA ASP A 146 25.24 1.22 1.60
C ASP A 146 23.78 1.44 1.11
N GLU A 147 22.84 0.54 1.43
CA GLU A 147 21.40 0.69 1.17
C GLU A 147 20.83 2.08 1.53
N ARG A 148 21.49 2.78 2.45
CA ARG A 148 21.12 4.13 2.88
C ARG A 148 21.78 5.23 2.08
N LEU A 149 22.83 4.92 1.32
CA LEU A 149 23.61 5.91 0.57
C LEU A 149 24.35 5.22 -0.57
N SER A 150 23.90 5.43 -1.79
CA SER A 150 24.62 5.00 -2.99
C SER A 150 25.86 5.88 -3.14
N GLU A 151 27.01 5.41 -2.64
CA GLU A 151 28.23 6.24 -2.56
C GLU A 151 29.00 6.33 -3.86
N TYR A 152 28.88 5.34 -4.71
CA TYR A 152 29.64 5.19 -5.94
C TYR A 152 28.71 5.03 -7.11
N ARG A 153 29.01 5.69 -8.22
CA ARG A 153 28.33 5.51 -9.50
C ARG A 153 29.28 4.86 -10.47
N LEU A 154 29.03 3.61 -10.85
CA LEU A 154 29.84 2.91 -11.84
C LEU A 154 29.32 3.24 -13.23
N PRO A 155 30.15 3.77 -14.14
CA PRO A 155 29.73 4.11 -15.52
C PRO A 155 29.74 2.86 -16.41
N TRP A 156 29.07 1.79 -15.96
CA TRP A 156 29.04 0.51 -16.67
C TRP A 156 27.73 0.28 -17.43
N GLU A 157 26.83 1.27 -17.45
CA GLU A 157 25.56 1.18 -18.14
C GLU A 157 25.72 0.83 -19.64
N PRO A 158 26.62 1.48 -20.41
CA PRO A 158 26.80 1.15 -21.84
C PRO A 158 27.31 -0.29 -22.02
N LEU A 159 28.18 -0.77 -21.12
CA LEU A 159 28.69 -2.14 -21.15
C LEU A 159 27.55 -3.14 -20.93
N VAL A 160 26.75 -2.94 -19.88
CA VAL A 160 25.59 -3.82 -19.56
C VAL A 160 24.61 -3.87 -20.74
N LEU A 161 24.30 -2.71 -21.32
CA LEU A 161 23.34 -2.62 -22.43
C LEU A 161 23.89 -3.20 -23.75
N SER A 162 25.20 -3.08 -24.01
CA SER A 162 25.81 -3.63 -25.24
C SER A 162 26.01 -5.14 -25.18
N THR A 163 26.21 -5.71 -23.99
CA THR A 163 26.42 -7.16 -23.80
C THR A 163 25.15 -7.92 -23.41
N ARG A 164 23.99 -7.25 -23.34
CA ARG A 164 22.73 -7.87 -23.00
C ARG A 164 22.37 -9.03 -23.90
N ARG A 165 21.72 -10.03 -23.39
CA ARG A 165 21.27 -11.22 -24.12
C ARG A 165 19.74 -11.30 -24.14
N LEU A 166 19.18 -11.74 -25.25
CA LEU A 166 17.74 -11.99 -25.34
C LEU A 166 17.45 -13.34 -24.66
N ASP A 167 16.65 -13.30 -23.60
CA ASP A 167 16.03 -14.51 -23.01
C ASP A 167 14.79 -14.84 -23.85
N GLN A 168 14.91 -15.86 -24.68
CA GLN A 168 13.84 -16.30 -25.58
C GLN A 168 12.61 -16.82 -24.84
N GLN A 169 12.77 -17.37 -23.62
CA GLN A 169 11.66 -17.88 -22.83
C GLN A 169 10.84 -16.73 -22.22
N ALA A 170 11.54 -15.73 -21.70
CA ALA A 170 10.90 -14.57 -21.08
C ALA A 170 10.54 -13.48 -22.10
N GLY A 171 11.05 -13.52 -23.33
CA GLY A 171 10.84 -12.50 -24.36
C GLY A 171 11.46 -11.14 -24.01
N MET A 172 12.51 -11.11 -23.17
CA MET A 172 13.12 -9.87 -22.70
C MET A 172 14.65 -9.92 -22.72
N TYR A 173 15.27 -8.76 -22.83
CA TYR A 173 16.71 -8.67 -22.68
C TYR A 173 17.11 -8.77 -21.21
N VAL A 174 18.12 -9.59 -20.92
CA VAL A 174 18.71 -9.79 -19.59
C VAL A 174 20.19 -9.43 -19.61
N ALA A 175 20.76 -9.08 -18.46
CA ALA A 175 22.18 -8.81 -18.35
C ALA A 175 23.02 -10.06 -18.61
N ASP A 176 24.19 -9.89 -19.24
CA ASP A 176 25.18 -10.95 -19.37
C ASP A 176 25.62 -11.43 -17.98
N PRO A 177 25.64 -12.73 -17.71
CA PRO A 177 26.02 -13.28 -16.41
C PRO A 177 27.39 -12.83 -15.91
N SER A 178 28.36 -12.61 -16.83
CA SER A 178 29.70 -12.17 -16.47
C SER A 178 29.70 -10.73 -15.95
N VAL A 179 28.95 -9.85 -16.60
CA VAL A 179 28.81 -8.47 -16.19
C VAL A 179 28.01 -8.36 -14.88
N GLU A 180 26.93 -9.12 -14.79
CA GLU A 180 26.08 -9.16 -13.58
C GLU A 180 26.87 -9.69 -12.38
N PHE A 181 27.64 -10.76 -12.54
CA PHE A 181 28.48 -11.32 -11.48
C PHE A 181 29.52 -10.32 -10.97
N LEU A 182 30.26 -9.67 -11.90
CA LEU A 182 31.28 -8.71 -11.52
C LEU A 182 30.67 -7.50 -10.80
N PHE A 183 29.54 -7.01 -11.27
CA PHE A 183 28.83 -5.90 -10.60
C PHE A 183 28.37 -6.29 -9.19
N LEU A 184 27.74 -7.47 -9.02
CA LEU A 184 27.30 -7.96 -7.73
C LEU A 184 28.49 -8.20 -6.78
N LEU A 185 29.60 -8.72 -7.30
CA LEU A 185 30.81 -8.92 -6.51
C LEU A 185 31.35 -7.58 -5.99
N VAL A 186 31.40 -6.54 -6.84
CA VAL A 186 31.80 -5.19 -6.42
C VAL A 186 30.80 -4.65 -5.39
N GLN A 187 29.50 -4.78 -5.61
CA GLN A 187 28.48 -4.36 -4.67
C GLN A 187 28.67 -5.02 -3.31
N VAL A 188 28.77 -6.35 -3.25
CA VAL A 188 28.99 -7.13 -2.03
C VAL A 188 30.28 -6.74 -1.33
N ALA A 189 31.37 -6.56 -2.09
CA ALA A 189 32.66 -6.14 -1.56
C ALA A 189 32.61 -4.76 -0.89
N PHE A 190 31.87 -3.81 -1.47
CA PHE A 190 31.74 -2.47 -0.91
C PHE A 190 30.69 -2.35 0.20
N ASP A 191 29.75 -3.30 0.28
CA ASP A 191 28.78 -3.40 1.39
C ASP A 191 29.36 -4.07 2.64
N LEU A 192 30.58 -4.64 2.58
CA LEU A 192 31.26 -5.19 3.75
C LEU A 192 31.50 -4.13 4.82
N ARG A 193 30.74 -4.16 5.90
CA ARG A 193 30.80 -3.21 7.03
C ARG A 193 31.75 -3.71 8.13
N LEU A 194 32.17 -2.77 8.99
CA LEU A 194 32.94 -3.11 10.21
C LEU A 194 32.23 -4.19 11.05
N GLY A 195 30.88 -4.11 11.16
CA GLY A 195 30.09 -5.12 11.87
C GLY A 195 30.15 -6.53 11.24
N SER A 196 30.29 -6.63 9.92
CA SER A 196 30.48 -7.91 9.23
C SER A 196 31.88 -8.49 9.51
N LEU A 197 32.88 -7.61 9.55
CA LEU A 197 34.26 -7.98 9.92
C LEU A 197 34.36 -8.47 11.37
N VAL A 198 33.71 -7.79 12.30
CA VAL A 198 33.68 -8.17 13.72
C VAL A 198 32.97 -9.50 13.91
N ARG A 199 31.79 -9.67 13.30
CA ARG A 199 31.03 -10.94 13.37
C ARG A 199 31.83 -12.12 12.81
N HIS A 200 32.48 -11.94 11.67
CA HIS A 200 33.32 -12.98 11.09
C HIS A 200 34.52 -13.34 11.97
N ARG A 201 35.16 -12.33 12.61
CA ARG A 201 36.24 -12.57 13.59
C ARG A 201 35.76 -13.28 14.86
N LEU A 202 34.48 -13.11 15.22
CA LEU A 202 33.85 -13.81 16.35
C LEU A 202 33.31 -15.20 15.96
N GLY A 203 33.72 -15.75 14.79
CA GLY A 203 33.35 -17.08 14.35
C GLY A 203 31.99 -17.22 13.69
N ALA A 204 31.27 -16.09 13.45
CA ALA A 204 30.00 -16.18 12.72
C ALA A 204 30.23 -16.52 11.24
N PRO A 205 29.54 -17.53 10.69
CA PRO A 205 29.70 -17.90 9.30
C PRO A 205 29.25 -16.74 8.39
N TRP A 206 30.04 -16.47 7.36
CA TRP A 206 29.63 -15.55 6.31
C TRP A 206 28.81 -16.30 5.27
N CYS A 207 27.58 -15.88 5.07
CA CYS A 207 26.74 -16.41 4.01
C CYS A 207 26.93 -15.54 2.76
N CYS A 208 27.36 -16.16 1.67
CA CYS A 208 27.36 -15.53 0.35
C CYS A 208 25.93 -15.07 0.02
N PRO A 209 25.72 -13.83 -0.41
CA PRO A 209 24.39 -13.38 -0.81
C PRO A 209 23.78 -14.31 -1.86
N ARG A 210 22.51 -14.66 -1.66
CA ARG A 210 21.78 -15.62 -2.51
C ARG A 210 21.97 -15.31 -3.99
N ARG A 211 21.81 -14.07 -4.35
CA ARG A 211 21.91 -13.58 -5.72
C ARG A 211 23.30 -13.76 -6.34
N LEU A 212 24.36 -13.44 -5.60
CA LEU A 212 25.73 -13.69 -6.07
C LEU A 212 25.94 -15.18 -6.35
N ARG A 213 25.39 -16.07 -5.52
CA ARG A 213 25.43 -17.53 -5.74
C ARG A 213 24.64 -17.97 -6.97
N GLU A 214 23.46 -17.39 -7.18
CA GLU A 214 22.63 -17.71 -8.36
C GLU A 214 23.34 -17.34 -9.67
N VAL A 215 23.93 -16.14 -9.73
CA VAL A 215 24.68 -15.71 -10.91
C VAL A 215 25.99 -16.50 -11.05
N HIS A 216 26.68 -16.79 -9.94
CA HIS A 216 27.85 -17.66 -9.93
C HIS A 216 27.54 -19.04 -10.54
N TRP A 217 26.42 -19.64 -10.15
CA TRP A 217 25.98 -20.93 -10.72
C TRP A 217 25.70 -20.83 -12.23
N ARG A 218 25.17 -19.73 -12.73
CA ARG A 218 24.92 -19.49 -14.17
C ARG A 218 26.22 -19.39 -14.99
N LEU A 219 27.34 -19.01 -14.39
CA LEU A 219 28.65 -18.99 -15.06
C LEU A 219 29.19 -20.40 -15.34
N ARG A 220 28.65 -21.43 -14.67
CA ARG A 220 29.03 -22.85 -14.87
C ARG A 220 30.54 -23.11 -14.77
N GLY A 221 31.29 -22.31 -14.01
CA GLY A 221 32.73 -22.39 -13.85
C GLY A 221 33.57 -21.76 -14.97
N ASP A 222 32.92 -21.15 -15.99
CA ASP A 222 33.65 -20.42 -17.02
C ASP A 222 34.09 -19.04 -16.48
N ALA A 223 35.34 -19.00 -16.06
CA ALA A 223 35.94 -17.79 -15.49
C ALA A 223 36.49 -16.83 -16.55
N GLY A 224 36.74 -17.29 -17.79
CA GLY A 224 37.43 -16.51 -18.82
C GLY A 224 36.79 -15.14 -19.08
N PRO A 225 35.51 -15.08 -19.50
CA PRO A 225 34.85 -13.80 -19.81
C PRO A 225 34.80 -12.85 -18.63
N VAL A 226 34.56 -13.36 -17.42
CA VAL A 226 34.48 -12.50 -16.20
C VAL A 226 35.86 -11.99 -15.82
N ALA A 227 36.91 -12.83 -15.92
CA ALA A 227 38.27 -12.45 -15.61
C ALA A 227 38.81 -11.39 -16.59
N ASP A 228 38.54 -11.54 -17.89
CA ASP A 228 38.93 -10.56 -18.89
C ASP A 228 38.22 -9.22 -18.67
N LEU A 229 36.92 -9.27 -18.34
CA LEU A 229 36.18 -8.09 -17.97
C LEU A 229 36.76 -7.43 -16.72
N SER A 230 37.05 -8.21 -15.68
CA SER A 230 37.66 -7.71 -14.44
C SER A 230 39.04 -7.08 -14.69
N ARG A 231 39.85 -7.71 -15.56
CA ARG A 231 41.18 -7.19 -15.93
C ARG A 231 41.08 -5.84 -16.58
N ARG A 232 40.12 -5.66 -17.49
CA ARG A 232 39.88 -4.39 -18.21
C ARG A 232 39.34 -3.29 -17.29
N LEU A 233 38.45 -3.63 -16.35
CA LEU A 233 37.75 -2.65 -15.53
C LEU A 233 38.43 -2.38 -14.17
N LEU A 234 39.08 -3.38 -13.58
CA LEU A 234 39.59 -3.31 -12.20
C LEU A 234 41.08 -3.67 -12.06
N GLY A 235 41.69 -4.19 -13.13
CA GLY A 235 43.10 -4.56 -13.17
C GLY A 235 43.38 -6.05 -12.98
N ALA A 236 44.65 -6.49 -13.22
CA ALA A 236 45.04 -7.90 -13.24
C ALA A 236 44.83 -8.61 -11.90
N ALA A 237 45.27 -8.01 -10.79
CA ALA A 237 45.10 -8.60 -9.45
C ALA A 237 43.61 -8.89 -9.07
N ALA A 238 42.70 -8.06 -9.54
CA ALA A 238 41.26 -8.29 -9.36
C ALA A 238 40.77 -9.44 -10.25
N ALA A 239 41.33 -9.61 -11.47
CA ALA A 239 40.98 -10.67 -12.39
C ALA A 239 41.37 -12.07 -11.88
N ASP A 240 42.56 -12.18 -11.30
CA ASP A 240 43.05 -13.45 -10.72
C ASP A 240 42.12 -13.91 -9.59
N LEU A 241 41.77 -13.02 -8.67
CA LEU A 241 40.83 -13.32 -7.59
C LEU A 241 39.41 -13.64 -8.09
N VAL A 242 38.97 -13.03 -9.18
CA VAL A 242 37.67 -13.31 -9.81
C VAL A 242 37.72 -14.73 -10.40
N SER A 243 38.78 -15.10 -11.11
CA SER A 243 38.96 -16.45 -11.66
C SER A 243 38.91 -17.52 -10.56
N GLU A 244 39.59 -17.29 -9.44
CA GLU A 244 39.55 -18.20 -8.29
C GLU A 244 38.14 -18.28 -7.63
N MET A 245 37.36 -17.18 -7.64
CA MET A 245 36.01 -17.16 -7.08
C MET A 245 34.98 -17.79 -8.01
N VAL A 246 35.23 -17.80 -9.32
CA VAL A 246 34.34 -18.46 -10.30
C VAL A 246 34.63 -19.96 -10.35
N ALA A 247 35.91 -20.38 -10.26
CA ALA A 247 36.29 -21.81 -10.20
C ALA A 247 35.89 -22.47 -8.88
N GLY A 248 35.83 -21.70 -7.79
CA GLY A 248 35.40 -22.14 -6.46
C GLY A 248 34.22 -21.32 -5.95
N GLU A 249 33.93 -21.39 -4.64
CA GLU A 249 32.90 -20.55 -4.05
C GLU A 249 33.48 -19.21 -3.57
N PRO A 250 32.72 -18.08 -3.76
CA PRO A 250 33.08 -16.81 -3.17
C PRO A 250 33.10 -16.86 -1.64
N SER A 251 34.31 -16.73 -1.05
CA SER A 251 34.49 -16.71 0.40
C SER A 251 34.67 -15.29 0.93
N PHE A 252 34.42 -15.08 2.21
CA PHE A 252 34.60 -13.77 2.86
C PHE A 252 36.00 -13.20 2.66
N THR A 253 37.02 -14.07 2.78
CA THR A 253 38.42 -13.67 2.65
C THR A 253 38.73 -13.21 1.24
N LYS A 254 38.33 -13.98 0.22
CA LYS A 254 38.52 -13.62 -1.20
C LYS A 254 37.77 -12.34 -1.58
N VAL A 255 36.52 -12.16 -1.12
CA VAL A 255 35.76 -10.94 -1.35
C VAL A 255 36.42 -9.72 -0.69
N ARG A 256 37.01 -9.88 0.47
CA ARG A 256 37.77 -8.83 1.15
C ARG A 256 39.06 -8.46 0.43
N GLU A 257 39.78 -9.45 -0.10
CA GLU A 257 40.98 -9.24 -0.92
C GLU A 257 40.63 -8.56 -2.22
N PHE A 258 39.60 -9.03 -2.92
CA PHE A 258 39.06 -8.40 -4.11
C PHE A 258 38.71 -6.93 -3.86
N ARG A 259 38.06 -6.62 -2.73
CA ARG A 259 37.81 -5.21 -2.34
C ARG A 259 39.06 -4.38 -2.29
N ARG A 260 40.18 -4.92 -1.75
CA ARG A 260 41.46 -4.18 -1.66
C ARG A 260 42.00 -3.83 -3.05
N CYS A 261 41.88 -4.76 -3.99
CA CYS A 261 42.29 -4.55 -5.38
C CYS A 261 41.34 -3.58 -6.12
N ALA A 262 40.03 -3.67 -5.90
CA ALA A 262 39.02 -2.85 -6.57
C ALA A 262 38.93 -1.41 -6.05
N VAL A 263 39.27 -1.17 -4.77
CA VAL A 263 39.15 0.15 -4.11
C VAL A 263 39.87 1.28 -4.87
N PRO A 264 41.13 1.16 -5.36
CA PRO A 264 41.80 2.24 -6.05
C PRO A 264 41.04 2.72 -7.30
N VAL A 265 40.42 1.80 -8.03
CA VAL A 265 39.68 2.12 -9.25
C VAL A 265 38.30 2.65 -8.92
N VAL A 266 37.54 1.95 -8.07
CA VAL A 266 36.15 2.32 -7.74
C VAL A 266 36.06 3.65 -6.98
N HIS A 267 37.09 4.01 -6.23
CA HIS A 267 37.14 5.31 -5.55
C HIS A 267 37.06 6.51 -6.49
N ASN A 268 37.49 6.39 -7.72
CA ASN A 268 37.39 7.45 -8.73
C ASN A 268 35.94 7.76 -9.10
N TYR A 269 35.01 6.84 -8.86
CA TYR A 269 33.57 6.97 -9.15
C TYR A 269 32.75 7.38 -7.94
N ARG A 270 33.39 7.94 -6.91
CA ARG A 270 32.74 8.31 -5.66
C ARG A 270 31.94 9.59 -5.80
N LEU A 271 30.68 9.55 -5.39
CA LEU A 271 29.76 10.70 -5.45
C LEU A 271 29.97 11.71 -4.31
N TYR A 272 30.51 11.28 -3.18
CA TYR A 272 30.64 12.13 -1.98
C TYR A 272 32.04 12.10 -1.40
N ARG A 273 32.54 13.24 -0.92
CA ARG A 273 33.78 13.28 -0.10
C ARG A 273 33.61 12.44 1.15
N ARG A 274 34.70 11.84 1.67
CA ARG A 274 34.66 10.90 2.81
C ARG A 274 33.92 11.44 4.03
N GLY A 275 34.13 12.71 4.41
CA GLY A 275 33.44 13.36 5.53
C GLY A 275 31.93 13.52 5.26
N GLY A 276 31.58 13.98 4.07
CA GLY A 276 30.18 14.16 3.65
C GLY A 276 29.39 12.85 3.61
N ALA A 277 30.02 11.74 3.16
CA ALA A 277 29.38 10.43 3.16
C ALA A 277 29.09 9.93 4.57
N ARG A 278 30.05 10.08 5.51
CA ARG A 278 29.87 9.73 6.93
C ARG A 278 28.73 10.52 7.56
N TRP A 279 28.74 11.84 7.39
CA TRP A 279 27.68 12.72 7.92
C TRP A 279 26.29 12.34 7.37
N ARG A 280 26.16 12.13 6.05
CA ARG A 280 24.91 11.74 5.42
C ARG A 280 24.41 10.38 5.91
N ARG A 281 25.30 9.40 6.11
CA ARG A 281 24.95 8.11 6.70
C ARG A 281 24.42 8.26 8.14
N SER A 282 25.14 9.02 8.98
CA SER A 282 24.74 9.26 10.36
C SER A 282 23.40 10.00 10.41
N TRP A 283 23.23 11.02 9.57
CA TRP A 283 21.97 11.76 9.46
C TRP A 283 20.81 10.86 9.03
N ARG A 284 21.00 10.03 8.01
CA ARG A 284 19.96 9.06 7.57
C ARG A 284 19.65 8.05 8.68
N ALA A 285 20.66 7.54 9.36
CA ALA A 285 20.46 6.65 10.51
C ALA A 285 19.66 7.32 11.62
N LEU A 286 19.99 8.57 11.96
CA LEU A 286 19.23 9.37 12.94
C LEU A 286 17.78 9.58 12.50
N CYS A 287 17.55 9.92 11.24
CA CYS A 287 16.20 10.06 10.68
C CYS A 287 15.38 8.76 10.77
N VAL A 288 16.02 7.60 10.54
CA VAL A 288 15.35 6.29 10.69
C VAL A 288 15.02 6.02 12.16
N VAL A 289 15.94 6.28 13.08
CA VAL A 289 15.71 6.12 14.53
C VAL A 289 14.61 7.07 15.00
N ALA A 290 14.67 8.35 14.66
CA ALA A 290 13.65 9.34 15.01
C ALA A 290 12.27 8.95 14.43
N ARG A 291 12.23 8.42 13.20
CA ARG A 291 11.01 7.89 12.59
C ARG A 291 10.47 6.68 13.34
N ASN A 292 11.33 5.77 13.77
CA ASN A 292 10.91 4.58 14.52
C ASN A 292 10.43 4.94 15.92
N LEU A 293 11.09 5.88 16.61
CA LEU A 293 10.64 6.43 17.89
C LEU A 293 9.28 7.13 17.76
N SER A 294 9.11 7.98 16.75
CA SER A 294 7.82 8.63 16.47
C SER A 294 6.72 7.65 16.10
N ARG A 295 7.05 6.51 15.47
CA ARG A 295 6.12 5.40 15.21
C ARG A 295 5.69 4.69 16.50
N GLY A 296 6.61 4.47 17.43
CA GLY A 296 6.32 3.88 18.75
C GLY A 296 5.42 4.77 19.60
N LEU A 297 5.72 6.07 19.66
CA LEU A 297 4.94 7.07 20.40
C LEU A 297 3.55 7.32 19.80
N ALA A 298 3.43 7.33 18.48
CA ALA A 298 2.15 7.61 17.80
C ALA A 298 1.20 6.41 17.74
N ARG A 299 1.57 5.21 18.24
CA ARG A 299 0.79 3.96 18.10
C ARG A 299 0.25 3.70 16.69
N SER A 300 0.71 4.44 15.70
CA SER A 300 0.28 4.34 14.31
C SER A 300 1.42 3.77 13.49
N ARG A 301 1.27 2.56 12.99
CA ARG A 301 2.12 2.06 11.91
C ARG A 301 1.84 2.94 10.69
N ARG A 302 2.71 3.91 10.43
CA ARG A 302 2.63 4.63 9.16
C ARG A 302 2.84 3.61 8.06
N PRO A 303 1.90 3.48 7.13
CA PRO A 303 2.02 2.50 6.07
C PRO A 303 3.32 2.74 5.30
N GLU A 304 4.03 1.68 5.00
CA GLU A 304 5.11 1.68 4.03
C GLU A 304 4.47 1.73 2.64
N GLY A 305 5.08 2.39 1.69
CA GLY A 305 4.52 2.53 0.34
C GLY A 305 4.99 3.81 -0.32
N ARG A 306 4.71 3.88 -1.61
CA ARG A 306 5.06 5.03 -2.46
C ARG A 306 3.94 6.06 -2.44
N MET A 307 4.27 7.28 -2.82
CA MET A 307 3.34 8.41 -2.92
C MET A 307 3.07 8.73 -4.39
N VAL A 308 1.91 9.29 -4.65
CA VAL A 308 1.52 9.79 -5.97
C VAL A 308 2.10 11.20 -6.14
N PRO A 309 2.98 11.46 -7.13
CA PRO A 309 3.68 12.74 -7.26
C PRO A 309 2.76 13.90 -7.65
N SER A 310 1.66 13.62 -8.36
CA SER A 310 0.65 14.61 -8.77
C SER A 310 -0.25 15.10 -7.64
N GLY A 311 -0.09 14.57 -6.44
CA GLY A 311 -0.99 14.74 -5.30
C GLY A 311 -1.73 13.46 -4.96
N GLY A 312 -2.18 13.34 -3.71
CA GLY A 312 -2.92 12.17 -3.26
C GLY A 312 -4.39 12.20 -3.69
N VAL A 313 -5.04 11.06 -3.56
CA VAL A 313 -6.44 10.84 -3.94
C VAL A 313 -7.25 10.47 -2.71
N ALA A 314 -8.45 11.05 -2.57
CA ALA A 314 -9.41 10.70 -1.54
C ALA A 314 -10.57 9.88 -2.14
N ILE A 315 -10.80 8.69 -1.60
CA ILE A 315 -11.82 7.75 -2.05
C ILE A 315 -12.79 7.54 -0.90
N ALA A 316 -14.08 7.75 -1.12
CA ALA A 316 -15.11 7.55 -0.10
C ALA A 316 -16.02 6.39 -0.44
N PHE A 317 -16.20 5.47 0.51
CA PHE A 317 -17.15 4.37 0.43
C PHE A 317 -18.44 4.77 1.14
N LEU A 318 -19.54 4.84 0.40
CA LEU A 318 -20.87 5.09 0.90
C LEU A 318 -21.76 3.87 0.69
N GLY A 319 -22.68 3.63 1.60
CA GLY A 319 -23.60 2.51 1.49
C GLY A 319 -24.41 2.34 2.78
N SER A 320 -25.54 1.66 2.72
CA SER A 320 -26.35 1.32 3.88
C SER A 320 -25.62 0.30 4.77
N ASP A 321 -26.10 0.12 5.99
CA ASP A 321 -25.60 -0.98 6.83
C ASP A 321 -25.96 -2.31 6.15
N GLY A 322 -25.05 -3.29 6.15
CA GLY A 322 -25.21 -4.55 5.43
C GLY A 322 -24.78 -4.53 3.96
N SER A 323 -24.38 -3.39 3.37
CA SER A 323 -23.90 -3.29 1.98
C SER A 323 -22.47 -3.80 1.74
N GLY A 324 -21.79 -4.36 2.71
CA GLY A 324 -20.43 -4.90 2.54
C GLY A 324 -19.30 -3.86 2.58
N LYS A 325 -19.57 -2.58 2.93
CA LYS A 325 -18.56 -1.50 2.98
C LYS A 325 -17.26 -1.89 3.68
N SER A 326 -17.35 -2.45 4.88
CA SER A 326 -16.17 -2.77 5.70
C SER A 326 -15.30 -3.84 5.06
N THR A 327 -15.91 -4.83 4.40
CA THR A 327 -15.19 -5.88 3.66
C THR A 327 -14.46 -5.28 2.47
N LEU A 328 -15.17 -4.52 1.63
CA LEU A 328 -14.60 -3.89 0.43
C LEU A 328 -13.52 -2.86 0.76
N LEU A 329 -13.68 -2.14 1.88
CA LEU A 329 -12.66 -1.21 2.37
C LEU A 329 -11.39 -1.95 2.79
N VAL A 330 -11.51 -3.05 3.55
CA VAL A 330 -10.36 -3.88 3.97
C VAL A 330 -9.65 -4.46 2.76
N GLU A 331 -10.39 -5.01 1.79
CA GLU A 331 -9.83 -5.53 0.53
C GLU A 331 -9.12 -4.45 -0.29
N THR A 332 -9.72 -3.27 -0.42
CA THR A 332 -9.12 -2.14 -1.14
C THR A 332 -7.85 -1.64 -0.43
N MET A 333 -7.88 -1.55 0.90
CA MET A 333 -6.72 -1.16 1.68
C MET A 333 -5.58 -2.19 1.60
N ALA A 334 -5.88 -3.47 1.68
CA ALA A 334 -4.90 -4.55 1.54
C ALA A 334 -4.23 -4.52 0.16
N TRP A 335 -5.04 -4.36 -0.90
CA TRP A 335 -4.57 -4.26 -2.27
C TRP A 335 -3.64 -3.05 -2.50
N LEU A 336 -4.04 -1.85 -2.05
CA LEU A 336 -3.26 -0.63 -2.24
C LEU A 336 -1.99 -0.60 -1.39
N SER A 337 -2.06 -1.09 -0.13
CA SER A 337 -0.96 -0.95 0.84
C SER A 337 0.32 -1.69 0.45
N GLY A 338 0.23 -2.67 -0.44
CA GLY A 338 1.40 -3.35 -1.00
C GLY A 338 2.27 -2.47 -1.92
N SER A 339 1.69 -1.42 -2.50
CA SER A 339 2.37 -0.58 -3.49
C SER A 339 2.35 0.90 -3.16
N LEU A 340 1.23 1.40 -2.64
CA LEU A 340 1.00 2.81 -2.35
C LEU A 340 0.77 3.06 -0.86
N ARG A 341 1.13 4.24 -0.42
CA ARG A 341 0.90 4.68 0.94
C ARG A 341 -0.55 5.10 1.14
N THR A 342 -1.28 4.32 1.93
CA THR A 342 -2.71 4.51 2.19
C THR A 342 -2.98 4.97 3.60
N VAL A 343 -4.05 5.75 3.79
CA VAL A 343 -4.51 6.24 5.09
C VAL A 343 -6.02 6.01 5.21
N PRO A 344 -6.47 5.14 6.12
CA PRO A 344 -7.89 4.99 6.38
C PRO A 344 -8.43 6.13 7.25
N ILE A 345 -9.58 6.69 6.89
CA ILE A 345 -10.32 7.67 7.70
C ILE A 345 -11.76 7.21 7.86
N TYR A 346 -12.21 7.02 9.09
CA TYR A 346 -13.59 6.68 9.41
C TYR A 346 -14.37 7.92 9.86
N PHE A 347 -15.39 8.32 9.11
CA PHE A 347 -16.22 9.50 9.42
C PHE A 347 -17.51 9.19 10.18
N GLY A 348 -17.86 7.92 10.36
CA GLY A 348 -19.07 7.53 11.10
C GLY A 348 -18.99 7.80 12.60
N SER A 349 -20.15 7.83 13.25
CA SER A 349 -20.29 7.98 14.71
C SER A 349 -20.23 6.67 15.48
N GLY A 350 -20.24 5.52 14.78
CA GLY A 350 -20.27 4.18 15.38
C GLY A 350 -18.95 3.77 16.06
N VAL A 351 -18.77 2.44 16.21
CA VAL A 351 -17.61 1.80 16.88
C VAL A 351 -16.35 1.89 16.01
N GLY A 352 -15.84 3.11 15.78
CA GLY A 352 -14.54 3.38 15.17
C GLY A 352 -13.53 3.83 16.23
N PRO A 353 -12.25 4.07 15.87
CA PRO A 353 -11.29 4.67 16.78
C PRO A 353 -11.83 6.04 17.21
N SER A 354 -12.37 6.08 18.44
CA SER A 354 -12.91 7.29 19.02
C SER A 354 -11.76 8.25 19.39
N SER A 355 -11.98 9.54 19.18
CA SER A 355 -11.09 10.55 19.74
C SER A 355 -11.06 10.42 21.28
N VAL A 356 -9.99 10.87 21.90
CA VAL A 356 -9.84 10.90 23.37
C VAL A 356 -11.04 11.64 24.01
N LEU A 357 -11.61 12.63 23.32
CA LEU A 357 -12.78 13.39 23.77
C LEU A 357 -14.07 12.53 23.82
N ARG A 358 -14.26 11.58 22.91
CA ARG A 358 -15.45 10.71 22.86
C ARG A 358 -15.37 9.51 23.79
N TRP A 359 -14.18 9.12 24.17
CA TRP A 359 -13.98 7.92 24.99
C TRP A 359 -14.79 7.96 26.31
N PRO A 360 -14.75 9.04 27.12
CA PRO A 360 -15.55 9.12 28.34
C PRO A 360 -17.06 9.11 28.06
N LEU A 361 -17.51 9.74 26.99
CA LEU A 361 -18.93 9.76 26.60
C LEU A 361 -19.42 8.36 26.18
N LEU A 362 -18.60 7.61 25.45
CA LEU A 362 -18.89 6.24 25.07
C LEU A 362 -18.91 5.30 26.29
N GLN A 363 -18.06 5.52 27.27
CA GLN A 363 -18.08 4.76 28.52
C GLN A 363 -19.34 5.08 29.34
N ALA A 364 -19.71 6.35 29.45
CA ALA A 364 -20.94 6.77 30.11
C ALA A 364 -22.18 6.18 29.40
N GLU A 365 -22.23 6.19 28.08
CA GLU A 365 -23.30 5.55 27.30
C GLU A 365 -23.38 4.04 27.57
N ARG A 366 -22.24 3.33 27.60
CA ARG A 366 -22.19 1.90 27.90
C ARG A 366 -22.68 1.58 29.31
N LEU A 367 -22.30 2.40 30.28
CA LEU A 367 -22.73 2.24 31.67
C LEU A 367 -24.24 2.50 31.84
N LEU A 368 -24.76 3.54 31.19
CA LEU A 368 -26.19 3.86 31.18
C LEU A 368 -27.02 2.75 30.53
N ARG A 369 -26.56 2.19 29.42
CA ARG A 369 -27.20 1.06 28.74
C ARG A 369 -27.22 -0.20 29.58
N LYS A 370 -26.17 -0.48 30.38
CA LYS A 370 -26.14 -1.61 31.30
C LYS A 370 -27.13 -1.45 32.48
N ARG A 371 -27.31 -0.22 32.96
CA ARG A 371 -28.21 0.06 34.11
C ARG A 371 -29.67 0.31 33.72
N MET A 372 -29.95 0.63 32.45
CA MET A 372 -31.32 0.90 31.96
C MET A 372 -31.57 0.15 30.64
N PRO A 373 -31.95 -1.14 30.68
CA PRO A 373 -32.19 -1.94 29.46
C PRO A 373 -33.30 -1.39 28.56
N SER A 374 -34.23 -0.58 29.11
CA SER A 374 -35.30 0.08 28.35
C SER A 374 -34.84 1.19 27.42
N VAL A 375 -33.56 1.60 27.47
CA VAL A 375 -32.96 2.60 26.62
C VAL A 375 -32.24 1.92 25.44
N ARG A 376 -32.90 0.98 24.77
CA ARG A 376 -32.35 0.27 23.62
C ARG A 376 -32.25 1.16 22.37
N ASP A 377 -33.14 2.16 22.26
CA ASP A 377 -33.11 3.12 21.19
C ASP A 377 -32.22 4.30 21.55
N ARG A 378 -31.42 4.78 20.61
CA ARG A 378 -30.56 5.95 20.80
C ARG A 378 -31.38 7.09 21.40
N PRO A 379 -31.02 7.63 22.59
CA PRO A 379 -31.90 8.53 23.34
C PRO A 379 -32.28 9.83 22.60
N TRP A 380 -31.53 10.21 21.56
CA TRP A 380 -31.77 11.40 20.74
C TRP A 380 -32.85 11.23 19.65
N ARG A 381 -33.39 10.00 19.44
CA ARG A 381 -34.44 9.73 18.44
C ARG A 381 -35.86 9.71 19.01
N ARG A 382 -36.03 9.87 20.33
CA ARG A 382 -37.38 9.82 20.91
C ARG A 382 -38.16 11.12 20.71
N SER A 383 -39.37 10.93 20.21
CA SER A 383 -40.39 11.94 19.93
C SER A 383 -40.76 12.79 21.14
N THR A 384 -40.96 14.03 20.85
CA THR A 384 -41.47 15.08 21.73
C THR A 384 -42.97 14.96 21.98
N GLY A 385 -43.39 13.97 22.76
CA GLY A 385 -44.76 13.96 23.28
C GLY A 385 -44.91 14.88 24.50
N PRO A 386 -46.04 15.55 24.71
CA PRO A 386 -46.27 16.40 25.87
C PRO A 386 -46.44 15.55 27.12
N THR A 387 -45.49 15.65 28.06
CA THR A 387 -45.59 15.00 29.38
C THR A 387 -45.45 16.04 30.47
N SER A 388 -46.37 16.02 31.42
CA SER A 388 -46.56 17.03 32.47
C SER A 388 -45.71 16.81 33.74
N SER A 389 -44.94 15.73 33.87
CA SER A 389 -44.21 15.47 35.10
C SER A 389 -42.83 16.15 35.16
N LEU A 390 -42.44 16.63 36.34
CA LEU A 390 -41.19 17.32 36.63
C LEU A 390 -39.97 16.40 36.32
N ARG A 391 -40.08 15.11 36.56
CA ARG A 391 -39.09 14.09 36.22
C ARG A 391 -38.86 14.00 34.70
N ALA A 392 -39.92 14.08 33.91
CA ALA A 392 -39.83 14.08 32.45
C ALA A 392 -39.24 15.35 31.89
N ARG A 393 -39.40 16.51 32.56
CA ARG A 393 -38.71 17.76 32.18
C ARG A 393 -37.23 17.71 32.46
N LEU A 394 -36.83 17.25 33.66
CA LEU A 394 -35.40 17.06 34.02
C LEU A 394 -34.70 16.05 33.10
N SER A 395 -35.36 14.91 32.82
CA SER A 395 -34.77 13.94 31.88
C SER A 395 -34.59 14.53 30.47
N ARG A 396 -35.52 15.31 29.95
CA ARG A 396 -35.41 15.99 28.66
C ARG A 396 -34.26 16.99 28.63
N SER A 397 -34.06 17.76 29.70
CA SER A 397 -32.96 18.72 29.79
C SER A 397 -31.59 18.02 29.85
N LEU A 398 -31.46 16.92 30.60
CA LEU A 398 -30.25 16.09 30.64
C LEU A 398 -29.94 15.46 29.27
N TRP A 399 -30.98 15.01 28.57
CA TRP A 399 -30.82 14.44 27.23
C TRP A 399 -30.45 15.52 26.19
N ALA A 400 -31.01 16.73 26.29
CA ALA A 400 -30.63 17.84 25.44
C ALA A 400 -29.15 18.24 25.66
N ALA A 401 -28.72 18.29 26.92
CA ALA A 401 -27.33 18.56 27.26
C ALA A 401 -26.39 17.46 26.73
N ALA A 402 -26.74 16.19 26.92
CA ALA A 402 -25.97 15.06 26.38
C ALA A 402 -25.88 15.08 24.85
N ARG A 403 -26.99 15.40 24.16
CA ARG A 403 -27.02 15.58 22.70
C ARG A 403 -26.11 16.72 22.24
N LEU A 404 -26.10 17.83 22.97
CA LEU A 404 -25.23 18.96 22.70
C LEU A 404 -23.75 18.58 22.81
N VAL A 405 -23.36 17.98 23.93
CA VAL A 405 -21.96 17.54 24.14
C VAL A 405 -21.54 16.54 23.05
N TRP A 406 -22.44 15.64 22.67
CA TRP A 406 -22.19 14.69 21.61
C TRP A 406 -22.02 15.36 20.24
N ALA A 407 -22.89 16.29 19.89
CA ALA A 407 -22.84 17.05 18.64
C ALA A 407 -21.53 17.85 18.53
N VAL A 408 -21.14 18.53 19.61
CA VAL A 408 -19.88 19.29 19.68
C VAL A 408 -18.66 18.36 19.53
N ALA A 409 -18.64 17.23 20.23
CA ALA A 409 -17.55 16.26 20.13
C ALA A 409 -17.41 15.68 18.71
N LEU A 410 -18.53 15.37 18.06
CA LEU A 410 -18.56 14.90 16.68
C LEU A 410 -18.08 15.95 15.68
N ALA A 411 -18.53 17.19 15.82
CA ALA A 411 -18.12 18.28 14.94
C ALA A 411 -16.61 18.52 15.04
N TYR A 412 -16.07 18.55 16.26
CA TYR A 412 -14.64 18.69 16.49
C TYR A 412 -13.85 17.53 15.85
N GLU A 413 -14.31 16.29 16.05
CA GLU A 413 -13.67 15.09 15.47
C GLU A 413 -13.70 15.13 13.94
N LYS A 414 -14.83 15.47 13.33
CA LYS A 414 -14.98 15.58 11.87
C LYS A 414 -14.06 16.65 11.29
N ARG A 415 -13.97 17.82 11.97
CA ARG A 415 -13.03 18.87 11.58
C ARG A 415 -11.59 18.38 11.58
N GLY A 416 -11.16 17.68 12.63
CA GLY A 416 -9.82 17.11 12.72
C GLY A 416 -9.54 16.07 11.62
N LYS A 417 -10.53 15.24 11.29
CA LYS A 417 -10.44 14.24 10.22
C LYS A 417 -10.37 14.86 8.82
N LEU A 418 -11.13 15.92 8.55
CA LEU A 418 -11.05 16.66 7.30
C LEU A 418 -9.67 17.32 7.13
N HIS A 419 -9.10 17.92 8.19
CA HIS A 419 -7.73 18.42 8.16
C HIS A 419 -6.71 17.29 7.90
N ALA A 420 -6.91 16.12 8.50
CA ALA A 420 -6.04 14.96 8.27
C ALA A 420 -6.13 14.48 6.82
N LEU A 421 -7.33 14.42 6.23
CA LEU A 421 -7.58 14.09 4.84
C LEU A 421 -6.85 15.06 3.90
N THR A 422 -7.06 16.37 4.07
CA THR A 422 -6.41 17.40 3.25
C THR A 422 -4.89 17.30 3.33
N ARG A 423 -4.33 17.15 4.54
CA ARG A 423 -2.87 17.00 4.72
C ARG A 423 -2.34 15.72 4.09
N ALA A 424 -3.06 14.61 4.17
CA ALA A 424 -2.65 13.35 3.56
C ALA A 424 -2.68 13.46 2.03
N ARG A 425 -3.75 14.02 1.46
CA ARG A 425 -3.90 14.27 0.03
C ARG A 425 -2.79 15.17 -0.51
N ASN A 426 -2.51 16.30 0.15
CA ASN A 426 -1.43 17.22 -0.25
C ASN A 426 -0.03 16.59 -0.18
N ARG A 427 0.12 15.49 0.56
CA ARG A 427 1.37 14.71 0.65
C ARG A 427 1.47 13.57 -0.36
N GLY A 428 0.52 13.44 -1.27
CA GLY A 428 0.51 12.36 -2.26
C GLY A 428 0.06 10.99 -1.73
N LEU A 429 -0.66 10.93 -0.60
CA LEU A 429 -1.16 9.68 -0.04
C LEU A 429 -2.55 9.36 -0.58
N VAL A 430 -2.85 8.06 -0.72
CA VAL A 430 -4.20 7.60 -1.03
C VAL A 430 -5.01 7.51 0.27
N VAL A 431 -6.07 8.32 0.36
CA VAL A 431 -6.94 8.34 1.54
C VAL A 431 -8.20 7.53 1.24
N VAL A 432 -8.48 6.52 2.07
CA VAL A 432 -9.69 5.69 1.93
C VAL A 432 -10.63 6.02 3.10
N CYS A 433 -11.77 6.60 2.76
CA CYS A 433 -12.77 7.06 3.71
C CYS A 433 -13.89 6.05 3.85
N ASP A 434 -14.16 5.58 5.08
CA ASP A 434 -15.41 4.91 5.41
C ASP A 434 -16.43 5.96 5.82
N ARG A 435 -17.44 6.15 4.97
CA ARG A 435 -18.41 7.25 5.01
C ARG A 435 -17.77 8.61 4.68
N TYR A 436 -18.60 9.60 4.44
CA TYR A 436 -18.18 10.99 4.23
C TYR A 436 -19.22 11.95 4.82
N PRO A 437 -18.80 13.05 5.47
CA PRO A 437 -19.75 14.02 6.04
C PRO A 437 -20.59 14.68 4.93
N GLN A 438 -21.87 14.80 5.17
CA GLN A 438 -22.81 15.40 4.23
C GLN A 438 -23.84 16.27 4.98
N ASN A 439 -24.43 17.22 4.32
CA ASN A 439 -25.41 18.17 4.86
C ASN A 439 -26.78 18.07 4.16
N GLN A 440 -26.93 17.16 3.17
CA GLN A 440 -28.13 17.04 2.34
C GLN A 440 -29.28 16.33 3.09
N PHE A 441 -28.97 15.24 3.77
CA PHE A 441 -29.95 14.45 4.51
C PHE A 441 -29.71 14.57 6.01
N PRO A 442 -30.65 15.17 6.77
CA PRO A 442 -30.59 15.21 8.24
C PRO A 442 -30.59 13.79 8.82
N ASP A 443 -29.90 13.62 9.95
CA ASP A 443 -29.83 12.37 10.70
C ASP A 443 -29.21 11.17 9.95
N PHE A 444 -28.77 11.37 8.71
CA PHE A 444 -28.07 10.38 7.91
C PHE A 444 -26.55 10.62 7.96
N ASN A 445 -25.74 9.54 8.12
CA ASN A 445 -24.29 9.63 8.28
C ASN A 445 -23.85 10.66 9.33
N ASP A 446 -24.60 10.72 10.43
CA ASP A 446 -24.36 11.68 11.50
C ASP A 446 -24.22 13.11 10.98
N GLY A 447 -25.17 13.55 10.16
CA GLY A 447 -25.33 14.93 9.72
C GLY A 447 -25.44 15.91 10.89
N PRO A 448 -25.53 17.22 10.64
CA PRO A 448 -25.61 18.20 11.71
C PRO A 448 -26.84 17.95 12.61
N MET A 449 -26.58 17.77 13.90
CA MET A 449 -27.60 17.38 14.89
C MET A 449 -28.35 18.59 15.46
N LEU A 450 -27.75 19.79 15.40
CA LEU A 450 -28.31 21.02 15.97
C LEU A 450 -28.97 21.90 14.91
N ARG A 451 -29.28 21.34 13.72
CA ARG A 451 -29.89 22.11 12.62
C ARG A 451 -31.15 22.85 13.01
N SER A 452 -32.00 22.25 13.86
CA SER A 452 -33.23 22.89 14.40
C SER A 452 -32.97 24.12 15.29
N TRP A 453 -31.72 24.31 15.75
CA TRP A 453 -31.37 25.47 16.57
C TRP A 453 -30.88 26.68 15.75
N ARG A 454 -30.79 26.58 14.44
CA ARG A 454 -30.39 27.72 13.58
C ARG A 454 -31.35 28.91 13.66
N ASP A 455 -32.62 28.61 13.87
CA ASP A 455 -33.68 29.64 13.96
C ASP A 455 -34.08 29.91 15.42
N HIS A 456 -33.28 29.44 16.41
CA HIS A 456 -33.60 29.63 17.82
C HIS A 456 -33.46 31.09 18.23
N PRO A 457 -34.38 31.67 19.09
CA PRO A 457 -34.32 33.07 19.51
C PRO A 457 -33.01 33.45 20.22
N TRP A 458 -32.39 32.53 20.91
CA TRP A 458 -31.13 32.79 21.63
C TRP A 458 -29.91 32.73 20.72
N ARG A 459 -29.17 33.85 20.63
CA ARG A 459 -27.95 33.99 19.81
C ARG A 459 -26.92 32.91 20.07
N LEU A 460 -26.74 32.51 21.35
CA LEU A 460 -25.78 31.48 21.75
C LEU A 460 -26.10 30.13 21.10
N LEU A 461 -27.38 29.72 21.08
CA LEU A 461 -27.77 28.43 20.50
C LEU A 461 -27.66 28.44 18.97
N ARG A 462 -27.96 29.59 18.33
CA ARG A 462 -27.71 29.76 16.89
C ARG A 462 -26.22 29.63 16.56
N GLY A 463 -25.34 30.34 17.30
CA GLY A 463 -23.92 30.29 17.09
C GLY A 463 -23.35 28.86 17.29
N LEU A 464 -23.91 28.11 18.24
CA LEU A 464 -23.55 26.72 18.49
C LEU A 464 -23.96 25.79 17.34
N ALA A 465 -25.15 25.98 16.78
CA ALA A 465 -25.63 25.23 15.62
C ALA A 465 -24.86 25.58 14.35
N GLU A 466 -24.46 26.82 14.17
CA GLU A 466 -23.58 27.23 13.07
C GLU A 466 -22.18 26.64 13.19
N TRP A 467 -21.61 26.65 14.39
CA TRP A 467 -20.31 26.08 14.67
C TRP A 467 -20.31 24.54 14.46
N GLU A 468 -21.34 23.86 14.95
CA GLU A 468 -21.52 22.40 14.74
C GLU A 468 -21.70 22.07 13.26
N GLY A 469 -22.40 22.90 12.51
CA GLY A 469 -22.61 22.74 11.07
C GLY A 469 -21.38 23.03 10.21
N ALA A 470 -20.38 23.76 10.73
CA ALA A 470 -19.22 24.20 9.95
C ALA A 470 -18.40 23.06 9.31
N PRO A 471 -18.07 21.94 9.98
CA PRO A 471 -17.36 20.83 9.36
C PRO A 471 -18.13 20.19 8.19
N TYR A 472 -19.45 20.17 8.24
CA TYR A 472 -20.28 19.58 7.18
C TYR A 472 -20.30 20.49 5.94
N ARG A 473 -20.39 21.82 6.13
CA ARG A 473 -20.22 22.79 5.03
C ARG A 473 -18.81 22.73 4.44
N TRP A 474 -17.80 22.60 5.30
CA TRP A 474 -16.43 22.46 4.81
C TRP A 474 -16.22 21.17 4.01
N ALA A 475 -16.87 20.07 4.37
CA ALA A 475 -16.83 18.82 3.62
C ALA A 475 -17.43 18.95 2.20
N GLU A 476 -18.32 19.92 1.97
CA GLU A 476 -18.86 20.24 0.64
C GLU A 476 -17.81 20.91 -0.28
N HIS A 477 -16.74 21.48 0.28
CA HIS A 477 -15.62 22.09 -0.45
C HIS A 477 -14.40 21.16 -0.55
N VAL A 478 -14.19 20.31 0.46
CA VAL A 478 -13.08 19.34 0.49
C VAL A 478 -13.62 17.97 0.08
N VAL A 479 -14.19 17.90 -1.12
CA VAL A 479 -14.83 16.67 -1.60
C VAL A 479 -13.82 15.57 -1.93
N PRO A 480 -14.22 14.29 -1.84
CA PRO A 480 -13.44 13.17 -2.35
C PRO A 480 -13.26 13.23 -3.86
N ASP A 481 -12.18 12.68 -4.38
CA ASP A 481 -11.95 12.57 -5.82
C ASP A 481 -12.80 11.45 -6.45
N LEU A 482 -13.12 10.41 -5.65
CA LEU A 482 -13.96 9.29 -6.03
C LEU A 482 -14.91 8.93 -4.90
N VAL A 483 -16.18 8.80 -5.23
CA VAL A 483 -17.23 8.28 -4.33
C VAL A 483 -17.77 6.99 -4.89
N LEU A 484 -17.67 5.91 -4.12
CA LEU A 484 -18.21 4.60 -4.42
C LEU A 484 -19.50 4.41 -3.62
N LYS A 485 -20.66 4.45 -4.28
CA LYS A 485 -21.96 4.20 -3.67
C LYS A 485 -22.31 2.72 -3.80
N LEU A 486 -22.33 2.02 -2.69
CA LEU A 486 -22.67 0.61 -2.63
C LEU A 486 -24.18 0.44 -2.44
N HIS A 487 -24.84 -0.10 -3.44
CA HIS A 487 -26.26 -0.38 -3.43
C HIS A 487 -26.49 -1.85 -3.07
N VAL A 488 -27.50 -2.08 -2.23
CA VAL A 488 -27.99 -3.39 -1.85
C VAL A 488 -29.49 -3.26 -1.57
N ARG A 489 -30.26 -4.26 -1.91
CA ARG A 489 -31.69 -4.29 -1.59
C ARG A 489 -31.88 -4.36 -0.06
N PRO A 490 -32.88 -3.65 0.50
CA PRO A 490 -33.11 -3.63 1.93
C PRO A 490 -33.31 -5.01 2.58
N ASP A 491 -33.98 -5.94 1.87
CA ASP A 491 -34.19 -7.33 2.31
C ASP A 491 -32.87 -8.10 2.42
N VAL A 492 -31.94 -7.92 1.47
CA VAL A 492 -30.61 -8.53 1.49
C VAL A 492 -29.76 -7.92 2.60
N ALA A 493 -29.84 -6.59 2.76
CA ALA A 493 -29.13 -5.88 3.84
C ALA A 493 -29.61 -6.34 5.23
N GLN A 494 -30.91 -6.56 5.40
CA GLN A 494 -31.50 -7.07 6.64
C GLN A 494 -31.05 -8.50 6.95
N ARG A 495 -31.02 -9.40 5.96
CA ARG A 495 -30.46 -10.75 6.14
C ARG A 495 -29.01 -10.73 6.60
N ARG A 496 -28.20 -9.79 6.09
CA ARG A 496 -26.80 -9.61 6.52
C ARG A 496 -26.67 -8.94 7.88
N LYS A 497 -27.69 -8.17 8.33
CA LYS A 497 -27.75 -7.47 9.61
C LYS A 497 -29.15 -7.53 10.22
N PRO A 498 -29.52 -8.64 10.89
CA PRO A 498 -30.88 -8.84 11.45
C PRO A 498 -31.28 -7.84 12.52
N ASP A 499 -30.31 -7.20 13.19
CA ASP A 499 -30.55 -6.23 14.29
C ASP A 499 -31.18 -4.90 13.82
N MET A 500 -31.33 -4.68 12.51
CA MET A 500 -31.85 -3.44 11.95
C MET A 500 -33.26 -3.62 11.39
N GLN A 501 -34.10 -2.60 11.60
CA GLN A 501 -35.45 -2.57 11.03
C GLN A 501 -35.41 -2.28 9.53
N LEU A 502 -36.25 -2.97 8.75
CA LEU A 502 -36.32 -2.84 7.29
C LEU A 502 -36.55 -1.38 6.84
N GLN A 503 -37.51 -0.71 7.47
CA GLN A 503 -37.82 0.70 7.16
C GLN A 503 -36.63 1.64 7.35
N GLU A 504 -35.76 1.37 8.31
CA GLU A 504 -34.55 2.16 8.52
C GLU A 504 -33.52 1.90 7.42
N LEU A 505 -33.40 0.65 6.97
CA LEU A 505 -32.52 0.29 5.86
C LEU A 505 -33.00 0.88 4.54
N GLU A 506 -34.30 0.90 4.29
CA GLU A 506 -34.92 1.57 3.12
C GLU A 506 -34.61 3.06 3.09
N LYS A 507 -34.85 3.79 4.18
CA LYS A 507 -34.53 5.22 4.29
C LYS A 507 -33.05 5.51 4.05
N ARG A 508 -32.17 4.65 4.59
CA ARG A 508 -30.73 4.81 4.37
C ARG A 508 -30.31 4.51 2.93
N ALA A 509 -30.89 3.50 2.31
CA ALA A 509 -30.63 3.18 0.91
C ALA A 509 -31.10 4.32 0.00
N GLU A 510 -32.28 4.88 0.27
CA GLU A 510 -32.81 6.02 -0.47
C GLU A 510 -31.94 7.28 -0.31
N ALA A 511 -31.54 7.58 0.92
CA ALA A 511 -30.64 8.70 1.18
C ALA A 511 -29.30 8.57 0.42
N ILE A 512 -28.72 7.35 0.32
CA ILE A 512 -27.48 7.12 -0.45
C ILE A 512 -27.70 7.36 -1.94
N ARG A 513 -28.80 6.87 -2.51
CA ARG A 513 -29.15 7.14 -3.91
C ARG A 513 -29.29 8.62 -4.19
N GLY A 514 -29.93 9.35 -3.26
CA GLY A 514 -30.18 10.79 -3.37
C GLY A 514 -28.97 11.69 -3.15
N LEU A 515 -27.88 11.20 -2.54
CA LEU A 515 -26.69 12.02 -2.31
C LEU A 515 -26.09 12.50 -3.64
N ARG A 516 -25.79 13.80 -3.70
CA ARG A 516 -25.13 14.42 -4.86
C ARG A 516 -23.78 15.00 -4.43
N PHE A 517 -22.82 14.89 -5.31
CA PHE A 517 -21.50 15.50 -5.13
C PHE A 517 -21.24 16.46 -6.30
N PRO A 518 -20.38 17.46 -6.13
CA PRO A 518 -19.98 18.34 -7.23
C PRO A 518 -19.32 17.56 -8.38
N ASP A 519 -19.36 18.12 -9.59
CA ASP A 519 -18.84 17.47 -10.82
C ASP A 519 -17.35 17.11 -10.77
N VAL A 520 -16.59 17.78 -9.92
CA VAL A 520 -15.15 17.44 -9.67
C VAL A 520 -14.98 16.10 -8.99
N THR A 521 -16.04 15.54 -8.40
CA THR A 521 -16.09 14.22 -7.75
C THR A 521 -16.66 13.18 -8.70
N GLU A 522 -15.87 12.19 -9.06
CA GLU A 522 -16.40 11.05 -9.78
C GLU A 522 -17.24 10.19 -8.84
N THR A 523 -18.52 9.99 -9.18
CA THR A 523 -19.42 9.13 -8.40
C THR A 523 -19.74 7.89 -9.20
N VAL A 524 -19.51 6.70 -8.60
CA VAL A 524 -19.76 5.40 -9.22
C VAL A 524 -20.73 4.61 -8.35
N ASP A 525 -21.84 4.22 -8.96
CA ASP A 525 -22.81 3.33 -8.34
C ASP A 525 -22.40 1.87 -8.56
N ILE A 526 -22.33 1.11 -7.47
CA ILE A 526 -21.86 -0.28 -7.45
C ILE A 526 -22.96 -1.16 -6.86
N ASP A 527 -23.36 -2.18 -7.60
CA ASP A 527 -24.23 -3.22 -7.10
C ASP A 527 -23.44 -4.14 -6.17
N ALA A 528 -23.78 -4.13 -4.87
CA ALA A 528 -23.12 -4.95 -3.86
C ALA A 528 -23.77 -6.33 -3.69
N GLU A 529 -24.68 -6.72 -4.61
CA GLU A 529 -25.26 -8.05 -4.70
C GLU A 529 -24.52 -8.94 -5.72
N GLU A 530 -23.74 -8.32 -6.61
CA GLU A 530 -22.85 -9.04 -7.51
C GLU A 530 -21.81 -9.88 -6.74
N PRO A 531 -21.24 -10.93 -7.35
CA PRO A 531 -20.16 -11.71 -6.75
C PRO A 531 -19.01 -10.82 -6.29
N LEU A 532 -18.51 -11.08 -5.07
CA LEU A 532 -17.49 -10.23 -4.42
C LEU A 532 -16.29 -9.93 -5.32
N GLU A 533 -15.82 -10.93 -6.08
CA GLU A 533 -14.69 -10.75 -6.99
C GLU A 533 -14.95 -9.73 -8.09
N GLN A 534 -16.16 -9.71 -8.66
CA GLN A 534 -16.56 -8.77 -9.71
C GLN A 534 -16.64 -7.35 -9.13
N VAL A 535 -17.26 -7.20 -7.96
CA VAL A 535 -17.33 -5.93 -7.24
C VAL A 535 -15.92 -5.41 -6.93
N VAL A 536 -15.04 -6.25 -6.41
CA VAL A 536 -13.64 -5.89 -6.10
C VAL A 536 -12.89 -5.48 -7.37
N ARG A 537 -13.01 -6.21 -8.47
CA ARG A 537 -12.37 -5.83 -9.76
C ARG A 537 -12.87 -4.48 -10.25
N ARG A 538 -14.19 -4.24 -10.20
CA ARG A 538 -14.79 -2.96 -10.60
C ARG A 538 -14.26 -1.81 -9.73
N ILE A 539 -14.21 -1.98 -8.41
CA ILE A 539 -13.64 -1.00 -7.48
C ILE A 539 -12.17 -0.72 -7.81
N ARG A 540 -11.35 -1.76 -8.01
CA ARG A 540 -9.93 -1.61 -8.33
C ARG A 540 -9.72 -0.79 -9.61
N ARG A 541 -10.50 -1.03 -10.67
CA ARG A 541 -10.46 -0.23 -11.91
C ARG A 541 -10.82 1.23 -11.68
N CYS A 542 -11.92 1.51 -10.97
CA CYS A 542 -12.34 2.88 -10.66
C CYS A 542 -11.29 3.62 -9.83
N VAL A 543 -10.78 2.97 -8.79
CA VAL A 543 -9.74 3.52 -7.91
C VAL A 543 -8.45 3.78 -8.68
N TRP A 544 -8.00 2.81 -9.48
CA TRP A 544 -6.79 2.93 -10.27
C TRP A 544 -6.84 4.07 -11.29
N ARG A 545 -7.98 4.20 -11.98
CA ARG A 545 -8.18 5.30 -12.93
C ARG A 545 -8.03 6.66 -12.28
N LYS A 546 -8.40 6.79 -11.01
CA LYS A 546 -8.35 8.06 -10.28
C LYS A 546 -6.98 8.36 -9.67
N ILE A 547 -6.21 7.35 -9.32
CA ILE A 547 -4.81 7.49 -8.88
C ILE A 547 -3.91 7.93 -10.04
#